data_6a0603a6255e04a8434cdd89953c2094
#
_entry.id   6a0603a6255e04a8434cdd89953c2094
#
_cell.length_a   1.000
_cell.length_b   1.000
_cell.length_c   1.000
_cell.angle_alpha   90.00
_cell.angle_beta   90.00
_cell.angle_gamma   90.00
#
_symmetry.space_group_name_H-M   'P 1'
#
loop_
_entity.id
_entity.type
_entity.pdbx_description
1 polymer ?
#
loop_
_entity_poly.entity_id
_entity_poly.type
_entity_poly.pdbx_seq_one_letter_code
_entity_poly.pdbx_strand_id
1 'polypeptide(L)'
;GIGVKEGAEYRFSVWARGENQKLRIELIRNDTMEERQAFESKELTVNSKDWKQYEVILKSPRTEPKAHLRIFLESAGTVDLEHVSLFPVDTWKERKNGLRKDLVQALYDIKPGVFRFPGGCIVEGTDEATRYEWKKTVGAVENRPLNENRWHYTFKHRFFPDYFQTYGLGFFEYFQLSEDIGAEPLPILNCGLVCQYQNDPDQQVSLSKLDSYIQDALDLIEFANGDVTTTWGKVRADMGHPAPFNLKFLGIGNEQWGPEYPERLKQFVEVLRKAHPEIKIVGSSGPQSEGKDFDYLWPEMKNLKVDLVDEHFYRPES
;
A
#
# COMPACT_ATOMS: atom_id res chain seq x y z
N GLY A 1 6.56 10.34 -15.86
CA GLY A 1 5.97 9.79 -17.09
C GLY A 1 5.36 8.43 -16.88
N ILE A 2 4.48 8.01 -17.77
CA ILE A 2 3.80 6.71 -17.77
C ILE A 2 4.40 5.88 -18.90
N GLY A 3 4.87 4.65 -18.62
CA GLY A 3 5.32 3.75 -19.67
C GLY A 3 4.13 3.10 -20.39
N VAL A 4 4.02 3.27 -21.69
CA VAL A 4 3.02 2.58 -22.53
C VAL A 4 3.70 1.76 -23.61
N LYS A 5 3.07 0.63 -24.00
CA LYS A 5 3.60 -0.33 -24.97
C LYS A 5 2.72 -0.36 -26.22
N GLU A 6 3.35 -0.44 -27.38
CA GLU A 6 2.65 -0.56 -28.67
C GLU A 6 1.67 -1.76 -28.66
N GLY A 7 0.46 -1.51 -29.16
CA GLY A 7 -0.63 -2.47 -29.23
C GLY A 7 -1.34 -2.75 -27.91
N ALA A 8 -0.78 -2.32 -26.77
CA ALA A 8 -1.41 -2.51 -25.48
C ALA A 8 -2.58 -1.56 -25.26
N GLU A 9 -3.57 -2.04 -24.52
CA GLU A 9 -4.76 -1.29 -24.14
C GLU A 9 -4.66 -0.84 -22.68
N TYR A 10 -5.10 0.39 -22.44
CA TYR A 10 -5.11 1.03 -21.13
C TYR A 10 -6.51 1.51 -20.81
N ARG A 11 -7.01 1.12 -19.66
CA ARG A 11 -8.29 1.58 -19.12
C ARG A 11 -8.09 2.88 -18.38
N PHE A 12 -8.59 3.95 -18.94
CA PHE A 12 -8.81 5.20 -18.22
C PHE A 12 -10.13 5.11 -17.47
N SER A 13 -10.14 5.50 -16.20
CA SER A 13 -11.36 5.67 -15.43
C SER A 13 -11.29 6.93 -14.58
N VAL A 14 -12.44 7.52 -14.31
CA VAL A 14 -12.58 8.72 -13.49
C VAL A 14 -13.97 8.76 -12.85
N TRP A 15 -14.04 9.13 -11.60
CA TRP A 15 -15.29 9.59 -11.01
C TRP A 15 -15.48 11.05 -11.39
N ALA A 16 -16.61 11.38 -12.00
CA ALA A 16 -16.89 12.73 -12.46
C ALA A 16 -18.35 13.10 -12.26
N ARG A 17 -18.58 14.41 -12.13
CA ARG A 17 -19.93 15.03 -12.20
C ARG A 17 -19.87 16.32 -12.96
N GLY A 18 -20.95 16.60 -13.71
CA GLY A 18 -21.10 17.78 -14.57
C GLY A 18 -22.26 17.59 -15.53
N GLU A 19 -22.77 18.67 -16.09
CA GLU A 19 -23.89 18.63 -17.05
C GLU A 19 -23.36 18.84 -18.49
N ASN A 20 -23.49 17.79 -19.31
CA ASN A 20 -23.12 17.79 -20.73
C ASN A 20 -21.67 18.27 -21.00
N GLN A 21 -20.73 17.89 -20.13
CA GLN A 21 -19.34 18.27 -20.27
C GLN A 21 -18.59 17.27 -21.13
N LYS A 22 -17.90 17.75 -22.17
CA LYS A 22 -17.06 16.92 -23.02
C LYS A 22 -15.63 16.97 -22.54
N LEU A 23 -15.07 15.79 -22.26
CA LEU A 23 -13.68 15.58 -21.95
C LEU A 23 -12.97 14.89 -23.11
N ARG A 24 -11.75 15.28 -23.40
CA ARG A 24 -10.85 14.59 -24.31
C ARG A 24 -9.68 14.06 -23.51
N ILE A 25 -9.49 12.75 -23.59
CA ILE A 25 -8.48 11.99 -22.85
C ILE A 25 -7.39 11.60 -23.84
N GLU A 26 -6.15 11.96 -23.56
CA GLU A 26 -5.05 11.78 -24.51
C GLU A 26 -3.83 11.13 -23.86
N LEU A 27 -3.14 10.31 -24.66
CA LEU A 27 -1.76 9.93 -24.41
C LEU A 27 -0.86 10.78 -25.30
N ILE A 28 0.11 11.44 -24.69
CA ILE A 28 1.07 12.32 -25.37
C ILE A 28 2.50 11.90 -25.06
N ARG A 29 3.40 12.25 -25.97
CA ARG A 29 4.84 12.18 -25.74
C ARG A 29 5.30 13.44 -25.00
N ASN A 30 6.35 13.30 -24.16
CA ASN A 30 6.85 14.40 -23.33
C ASN A 30 8.16 14.99 -23.89
N ASP A 31 8.30 15.20 -25.21
CA ASP A 31 9.61 15.56 -25.74
C ASP A 31 9.88 17.03 -25.73
N THR A 32 9.20 17.91 -26.16
CA THR A 32 9.42 19.36 -26.11
C THR A 32 8.11 20.12 -26.16
N MET A 33 8.14 21.41 -25.93
CA MET A 33 6.95 22.24 -26.00
C MET A 33 6.27 22.22 -27.38
N GLU A 34 6.98 21.84 -28.42
CA GLU A 34 6.51 21.82 -29.82
C GLU A 34 5.89 20.48 -30.25
N GLU A 35 6.24 19.36 -29.61
CA GLU A 35 5.76 18.01 -29.96
C GLU A 35 4.68 17.44 -29.04
N ARG A 36 3.84 18.27 -28.48
CA ARG A 36 2.73 17.81 -27.62
C ARG A 36 1.57 17.18 -28.38
N GLN A 37 1.85 16.52 -29.52
CA GLN A 37 0.81 15.81 -30.24
C GLN A 37 0.39 14.55 -29.49
N ALA A 38 -0.93 14.41 -29.36
CA ALA A 38 -1.50 13.16 -28.90
C ALA A 38 -1.25 12.07 -29.94
N PHE A 39 -0.79 10.91 -29.48
CA PHE A 39 -0.69 9.72 -30.33
C PHE A 39 -1.86 8.75 -30.10
N GLU A 40 -2.66 8.98 -29.07
CA GLU A 40 -3.94 8.31 -28.83
C GLU A 40 -4.88 9.29 -28.13
N SER A 41 -6.15 9.26 -28.51
CA SER A 41 -7.18 10.16 -27.98
C SER A 41 -8.55 9.51 -27.96
N LYS A 42 -9.32 9.76 -26.89
CA LYS A 42 -10.73 9.37 -26.76
C LYS A 42 -11.55 10.50 -26.18
N GLU A 43 -12.80 10.59 -26.61
CA GLU A 43 -13.78 11.50 -26.05
C GLU A 43 -14.63 10.80 -24.99
N LEU A 44 -15.03 11.56 -23.98
CA LEU A 44 -15.89 11.14 -22.87
C LEU A 44 -16.88 12.24 -22.58
N THR A 45 -18.17 11.91 -22.46
CA THR A 45 -19.19 12.88 -22.05
C THR A 45 -19.61 12.62 -20.62
N VAL A 46 -19.40 13.62 -19.76
CA VAL A 46 -19.89 13.63 -18.39
C VAL A 46 -21.25 14.29 -18.36
N ASN A 47 -22.26 13.54 -17.96
CA ASN A 47 -23.64 14.02 -17.90
C ASN A 47 -24.36 13.44 -16.68
N SER A 48 -23.91 13.89 -15.50
CA SER A 48 -24.53 13.53 -14.22
C SER A 48 -24.23 14.63 -13.20
N LYS A 49 -25.23 15.05 -12.43
CA LYS A 49 -25.06 15.95 -11.28
C LYS A 49 -24.44 15.24 -10.08
N ASP A 50 -24.63 13.93 -10.00
CA ASP A 50 -24.07 13.08 -8.98
C ASP A 50 -22.77 12.46 -9.46
N TRP A 51 -21.90 12.09 -8.53
CA TRP A 51 -20.69 11.35 -8.81
C TRP A 51 -21.00 10.05 -9.54
N LYS A 52 -20.41 9.87 -10.72
CA LYS A 52 -20.52 8.66 -11.53
C LYS A 52 -19.18 8.28 -12.10
N GLN A 53 -18.90 6.99 -12.16
CA GLN A 53 -17.70 6.48 -12.81
C GLN A 53 -17.88 6.43 -14.32
N TYR A 54 -16.87 6.94 -15.05
CA TYR A 54 -16.77 6.90 -16.50
C TYR A 54 -15.46 6.21 -16.90
N GLU A 55 -15.50 5.47 -17.99
CA GLU A 55 -14.35 4.71 -18.48
C GLU A 55 -14.22 4.82 -20.01
N VAL A 56 -12.97 4.82 -20.49
CA VAL A 56 -12.62 4.65 -21.90
C VAL A 56 -11.36 3.81 -22.02
N ILE A 57 -11.22 3.09 -23.15
CA ILE A 57 -10.02 2.32 -23.47
C ILE A 57 -9.18 3.10 -24.46
N LEU A 58 -7.92 3.33 -24.11
CA LEU A 58 -6.89 3.90 -24.95
C LEU A 58 -6.00 2.77 -25.46
N LYS A 59 -5.79 2.66 -26.76
CA LYS A 59 -4.90 1.65 -27.36
C LYS A 59 -3.66 2.35 -27.89
N SER A 60 -2.51 2.08 -27.29
CA SER A 60 -1.29 2.75 -27.70
C SER A 60 -0.80 2.28 -29.08
N PRO A 61 -0.64 3.17 -30.07
CA PRO A 61 -0.09 2.83 -31.37
C PRO A 61 1.45 2.73 -31.37
N ARG A 62 2.10 3.00 -30.25
CA ARG A 62 3.56 3.02 -30.10
C ARG A 62 4.01 2.67 -28.70
N THR A 63 5.25 2.25 -28.57
CA THR A 63 5.92 2.16 -27.26
C THR A 63 6.51 3.53 -26.91
N GLU A 64 6.11 4.05 -25.73
CA GLU A 64 6.60 5.32 -25.20
C GLU A 64 6.87 5.17 -23.68
N PRO A 65 8.14 5.19 -23.25
CA PRO A 65 8.50 4.97 -21.85
C PRO A 65 8.16 6.15 -20.93
N LYS A 66 7.92 7.33 -21.50
CA LYS A 66 7.66 8.58 -20.75
C LYS A 66 6.42 9.31 -21.26
N ALA A 67 5.36 8.56 -21.59
CA ALA A 67 4.08 9.16 -21.98
C ALA A 67 3.44 9.95 -20.82
N HIS A 68 2.57 10.86 -21.15
CA HIS A 68 1.74 11.59 -20.20
C HIS A 68 0.26 11.38 -20.54
N LEU A 69 -0.55 11.28 -19.49
CA LEU A 69 -2.01 11.37 -19.60
C LEU A 69 -2.40 12.85 -19.53
N ARG A 70 -3.24 13.26 -20.46
CA ARG A 70 -3.75 14.63 -20.55
C ARG A 70 -5.27 14.60 -20.66
N ILE A 71 -5.93 15.44 -19.89
CA ILE A 71 -7.39 15.57 -19.88
C ILE A 71 -7.74 17.01 -20.23
N PHE A 72 -8.56 17.20 -21.25
CA PHE A 72 -9.09 18.50 -21.66
C PHE A 72 -10.57 18.57 -21.40
N LEU A 73 -11.03 19.71 -20.90
CA LEU A 73 -12.42 20.11 -20.94
C LEU A 73 -12.65 20.87 -22.25
N GLU A 74 -13.44 20.29 -23.17
CA GLU A 74 -13.68 20.83 -24.48
C GLU A 74 -14.95 21.68 -24.60
N SER A 75 -15.83 21.57 -23.61
CA SER A 75 -17.06 22.37 -23.50
C SER A 75 -16.88 23.51 -22.51
N ALA A 76 -17.59 24.60 -22.72
CA ALA A 76 -17.69 25.65 -21.73
C ALA A 76 -18.49 25.13 -20.54
N GLY A 77 -17.99 25.32 -19.32
CA GLY A 77 -18.66 24.89 -18.11
C GLY A 77 -17.70 24.40 -17.03
N THR A 78 -18.22 23.61 -16.13
CA THR A 78 -17.48 23.03 -15.00
C THR A 78 -17.70 21.53 -14.94
N VAL A 79 -16.64 20.80 -14.64
CA VAL A 79 -16.68 19.37 -14.31
C VAL A 79 -15.82 19.14 -13.09
N ASP A 80 -16.36 18.40 -12.13
CA ASP A 80 -15.59 17.92 -11.01
C ASP A 80 -15.05 16.52 -11.33
N LEU A 81 -13.77 16.29 -11.07
CA LEU A 81 -13.06 15.04 -11.32
C LEU A 81 -12.48 14.53 -10.02
N GLU A 82 -12.63 13.23 -9.77
CA GLU A 82 -12.08 12.53 -8.61
C GLU A 82 -11.55 11.17 -9.07
N HIS A 83 -10.54 10.66 -8.39
CA HIS A 83 -10.00 9.31 -8.56
C HIS A 83 -9.65 8.97 -10.03
N VAL A 84 -8.89 9.87 -10.67
CA VAL A 84 -8.39 9.65 -12.04
C VAL A 84 -7.40 8.48 -12.06
N SER A 85 -7.65 7.50 -12.93
CA SER A 85 -6.84 6.27 -13.00
C SER A 85 -6.53 5.88 -14.44
N LEU A 86 -5.37 5.28 -14.64
CA LEU A 86 -4.97 4.67 -15.92
C LEU A 86 -4.25 3.34 -15.63
N PHE A 87 -4.88 2.23 -15.96
CA PHE A 87 -4.35 0.88 -15.77
C PHE A 87 -4.21 0.13 -17.09
N PRO A 88 -3.22 -0.75 -17.26
CA PRO A 88 -3.24 -1.70 -18.36
C PRO A 88 -4.49 -2.59 -18.28
N VAL A 89 -5.03 -2.99 -19.43
CA VAL A 89 -6.14 -3.97 -19.48
C VAL A 89 -5.59 -5.38 -19.21
N ASP A 90 -4.41 -5.70 -19.76
CA ASP A 90 -3.71 -6.96 -19.48
C ASP A 90 -3.01 -6.89 -18.13
N THR A 91 -3.68 -7.37 -17.11
CA THR A 91 -3.20 -7.44 -15.72
C THR A 91 -2.99 -8.88 -15.29
N TRP A 92 -2.37 -9.07 -14.14
CA TRP A 92 -2.25 -10.40 -13.54
C TRP A 92 -3.62 -11.00 -13.23
N LYS A 93 -3.84 -12.23 -13.73
CA LYS A 93 -5.13 -12.95 -13.64
C LYS A 93 -6.33 -12.14 -14.18
N GLU A 94 -6.08 -11.21 -15.11
CA GLU A 94 -7.10 -10.39 -15.78
C GLU A 94 -7.97 -9.56 -14.82
N ARG A 95 -7.47 -9.28 -13.62
CA ARG A 95 -8.21 -8.48 -12.64
C ARG A 95 -8.33 -7.03 -13.10
N LYS A 96 -9.55 -6.49 -13.07
CA LYS A 96 -9.79 -5.08 -13.39
C LYS A 96 -8.96 -4.18 -12.48
N ASN A 97 -8.18 -3.27 -13.07
CA ASN A 97 -7.26 -2.38 -12.36
C ASN A 97 -6.25 -3.15 -11.46
N GLY A 98 -5.94 -4.38 -11.84
CA GLY A 98 -5.03 -5.27 -11.14
C GLY A 98 -3.56 -4.92 -11.34
N LEU A 99 -2.71 -5.77 -10.79
CA LEU A 99 -1.26 -5.59 -10.83
C LEU A 99 -0.69 -5.86 -12.22
N ARG A 100 0.42 -5.22 -12.54
CA ARG A 100 1.18 -5.44 -13.78
C ARG A 100 1.62 -6.89 -13.88
N LYS A 101 1.20 -7.55 -14.97
CA LYS A 101 1.43 -8.97 -15.24
C LYS A 101 2.91 -9.33 -15.25
N ASP A 102 3.73 -8.51 -15.89
CA ASP A 102 5.18 -8.75 -16.02
C ASP A 102 5.90 -8.68 -14.66
N LEU A 103 5.50 -7.76 -13.78
CA LEU A 103 6.10 -7.64 -12.45
C LEU A 103 5.66 -8.78 -11.53
N VAL A 104 4.38 -9.14 -11.55
CA VAL A 104 3.91 -10.26 -10.75
C VAL A 104 4.47 -11.58 -11.26
N GLN A 105 4.62 -11.74 -12.58
CA GLN A 105 5.30 -12.93 -13.16
C GLN A 105 6.73 -13.07 -12.64
N ALA A 106 7.49 -11.97 -12.60
CA ALA A 106 8.85 -12.00 -12.07
C ALA A 106 8.90 -12.40 -10.59
N LEU A 107 7.95 -11.91 -9.76
CA LEU A 107 7.82 -12.34 -8.37
C LEU A 107 7.42 -13.81 -8.25
N TYR A 108 6.47 -14.25 -9.05
CA TYR A 108 6.02 -15.65 -9.09
C TYR A 108 7.15 -16.62 -9.46
N ASP A 109 8.01 -16.23 -10.42
CA ASP A 109 9.13 -17.07 -10.90
C ASP A 109 10.24 -17.20 -9.83
N ILE A 110 10.40 -16.22 -8.93
CA ILE A 110 11.32 -16.29 -7.80
C ILE A 110 10.87 -17.33 -6.76
N LYS A 111 9.56 -17.62 -6.69
CA LYS A 111 8.94 -18.53 -5.71
C LYS A 111 9.30 -18.18 -4.26
N PRO A 112 9.02 -16.95 -3.80
CA PRO A 112 9.36 -16.55 -2.44
C PRO A 112 8.56 -17.38 -1.43
N GLY A 113 9.21 -17.78 -0.33
CA GLY A 113 8.53 -18.48 0.76
C GLY A 113 7.65 -17.54 1.60
N VAL A 114 8.03 -16.26 1.68
CA VAL A 114 7.34 -15.23 2.47
C VAL A 114 7.28 -13.94 1.66
N PHE A 115 6.17 -13.22 1.77
CA PHE A 115 5.99 -11.88 1.22
C PHE A 115 5.69 -10.89 2.35
N ARG A 116 6.68 -10.02 2.66
CA ARG A 116 6.62 -9.01 3.72
C ARG A 116 6.09 -7.70 3.18
N PHE A 117 5.06 -7.14 3.82
CA PHE A 117 4.43 -5.88 3.40
C PHE A 117 3.91 -5.08 4.63
N PRO A 118 3.57 -3.80 4.48
CA PRO A 118 3.59 -2.95 3.28
C PRO A 118 4.97 -2.38 2.96
N GLY A 119 5.97 -2.61 3.77
CA GLY A 119 7.32 -2.12 3.63
C GLY A 119 7.96 -1.72 4.95
N GLY A 120 8.95 -0.81 4.90
CA GLY A 120 9.73 -0.37 6.04
C GLY A 120 9.09 0.79 6.81
N CYS A 121 9.79 1.92 6.89
CA CYS A 121 9.40 3.10 7.69
C CYS A 121 8.02 3.70 7.35
N ILE A 122 7.39 3.31 6.25
CA ILE A 122 6.00 3.70 5.95
C ILE A 122 5.01 3.14 6.97
N VAL A 123 5.33 2.01 7.61
CA VAL A 123 4.52 1.43 8.69
C VAL A 123 4.44 2.40 9.86
N GLU A 124 5.56 3.04 10.16
CA GLU A 124 5.74 3.92 11.31
C GLU A 124 5.14 5.31 11.06
N GLY A 125 5.30 5.83 9.83
CA GLY A 125 4.96 7.22 9.49
C GLY A 125 5.98 8.23 10.01
N THR A 126 5.78 9.50 9.65
CA THR A 126 6.53 10.63 10.21
C THR A 126 5.98 11.01 11.59
N ASP A 127 4.67 10.86 11.75
CA ASP A 127 3.90 11.11 12.96
C ASP A 127 2.76 10.09 13.06
N GLU A 128 1.96 10.18 14.13
CA GLU A 128 0.82 9.29 14.33
C GLU A 128 -0.21 9.38 13.20
N ALA A 129 -0.41 10.53 12.61
CA ALA A 129 -1.42 10.75 11.56
C ALA A 129 -1.03 10.14 10.21
N THR A 130 0.28 10.07 9.93
CA THR A 130 0.84 9.57 8.67
C THR A 130 1.26 8.11 8.71
N ARG A 131 1.11 7.41 9.86
CA ARG A 131 1.37 5.97 9.96
C ARG A 131 0.48 5.18 8.99
N TYR A 132 0.95 4.01 8.60
CA TYR A 132 0.18 3.12 7.74
C TYR A 132 -0.92 2.41 8.55
N GLU A 133 -2.16 2.84 8.38
CA GLU A 133 -3.33 2.24 9.02
C GLU A 133 -3.99 1.26 8.03
N TRP A 134 -3.80 -0.04 8.22
CA TRP A 134 -4.28 -1.06 7.29
C TRP A 134 -5.81 -0.98 7.04
N LYS A 135 -6.59 -0.60 8.05
CA LYS A 135 -8.05 -0.43 7.93
C LYS A 135 -8.46 0.61 6.90
N LYS A 136 -7.62 1.62 6.66
CA LYS A 136 -7.80 2.64 5.63
C LYS A 136 -7.47 2.13 4.23
N THR A 137 -6.91 0.93 4.12
CA THR A 137 -6.41 0.37 2.85
C THR A 137 -7.27 -0.77 2.31
N VAL A 138 -8.42 -1.02 2.94
CA VAL A 138 -9.39 -2.05 2.55
C VAL A 138 -10.75 -1.41 2.23
N GLY A 139 -11.64 -2.17 1.60
CA GLY A 139 -12.89 -1.64 1.05
C GLY A 139 -12.73 -1.08 -0.36
N ALA A 140 -13.72 -0.36 -0.84
CA ALA A 140 -13.72 0.23 -2.19
C ALA A 140 -12.58 1.23 -2.34
N VAL A 141 -11.81 1.12 -3.44
CA VAL A 141 -10.57 1.88 -3.65
C VAL A 141 -10.82 3.38 -3.68
N GLU A 142 -11.96 3.81 -4.24
CA GLU A 142 -12.37 5.21 -4.31
C GLU A 142 -12.69 5.84 -2.96
N ASN A 143 -12.89 5.03 -1.92
CA ASN A 143 -13.16 5.49 -0.56
C ASN A 143 -11.91 5.49 0.33
N ARG A 144 -10.77 5.01 -0.19
CA ARG A 144 -9.52 4.96 0.57
C ARG A 144 -8.88 6.36 0.59
N PRO A 145 -8.42 6.84 1.75
CA PRO A 145 -7.83 8.18 1.84
C PRO A 145 -6.46 8.25 1.19
N LEU A 146 -6.06 9.46 0.83
CA LEU A 146 -4.69 9.77 0.49
C LEU A 146 -3.87 9.88 1.77
N ASN A 147 -2.73 9.18 1.84
CA ASN A 147 -1.79 9.27 2.95
C ASN A 147 -0.46 9.87 2.51
N GLU A 148 0.10 10.74 3.32
CA GLU A 148 1.42 11.29 3.07
C GLU A 148 2.47 10.21 3.39
N ASN A 149 3.39 9.95 2.44
CA ASN A 149 4.41 8.95 2.65
C ASN A 149 5.50 9.46 3.56
N ARG A 150 6.01 8.60 4.46
CA ARG A 150 7.11 8.88 5.37
C ARG A 150 8.31 9.53 4.68
N TRP A 151 8.60 9.16 3.45
CA TRP A 151 9.76 9.64 2.70
C TRP A 151 9.54 10.97 1.99
N HIS A 152 8.38 11.55 2.10
CA HIS A 152 8.06 12.88 1.57
C HIS A 152 9.07 13.94 2.05
N TYR A 153 9.40 13.96 3.34
CA TYR A 153 10.32 14.96 3.92
C TYR A 153 11.80 14.65 3.72
N THR A 154 12.15 13.46 3.25
CA THR A 154 13.55 13.04 3.16
C THR A 154 14.27 13.68 1.96
N PHE A 155 13.53 14.09 0.94
CA PHE A 155 14.09 14.62 -0.30
C PHE A 155 13.96 16.15 -0.37
N LYS A 156 14.91 16.87 0.20
CA LYS A 156 14.95 18.34 0.27
C LYS A 156 14.92 19.06 -1.09
N HIS A 157 15.19 18.37 -2.21
CA HIS A 157 15.12 18.93 -3.55
C HIS A 157 13.70 18.96 -4.14
N ARG A 158 12.71 18.40 -3.44
CA ARG A 158 11.32 18.43 -3.85
C ARG A 158 10.66 19.69 -3.31
N PHE A 159 10.12 20.49 -4.22
CA PHE A 159 9.44 21.74 -3.87
C PHE A 159 8.01 21.52 -3.37
N PHE A 160 7.44 20.34 -3.68
CA PHE A 160 6.06 20.01 -3.34
C PHE A 160 6.02 18.64 -2.68
N PRO A 161 5.06 18.43 -1.79
CA PRO A 161 4.71 17.10 -1.34
C PRO A 161 4.20 16.29 -2.53
N ASP A 162 5.06 15.44 -3.07
CA ASP A 162 4.79 14.64 -4.25
C ASP A 162 4.86 13.13 -4.00
N TYR A 163 5.04 12.74 -2.73
CA TYR A 163 5.13 11.36 -2.36
C TYR A 163 4.00 10.96 -1.42
N PHE A 164 2.89 10.57 -2.03
CA PHE A 164 1.68 10.11 -1.35
C PHE A 164 1.38 8.66 -1.68
N GLN A 165 0.66 8.00 -0.78
CA GLN A 165 0.07 6.69 -0.98
C GLN A 165 -1.43 6.84 -1.14
N THR A 166 -1.97 6.36 -2.26
CA THR A 166 -3.41 6.36 -2.54
C THR A 166 -4.12 5.14 -1.95
N TYR A 167 -3.33 4.21 -1.40
CA TYR A 167 -3.80 2.92 -0.94
C TYR A 167 -4.51 2.06 -1.99
N GLY A 168 -4.35 2.39 -3.28
CA GLY A 168 -4.82 1.54 -4.38
C GLY A 168 -4.21 0.13 -4.36
N LEU A 169 -3.01 -0.01 -3.81
CA LEU A 169 -2.38 -1.25 -3.37
C LEU A 169 -2.41 -1.28 -1.84
N GLY A 170 -3.40 -1.90 -1.26
CA GLY A 170 -3.62 -2.01 0.17
C GLY A 170 -3.46 -3.42 0.71
N PHE A 171 -3.88 -3.64 1.94
CA PHE A 171 -3.69 -4.94 2.60
C PHE A 171 -4.43 -6.09 1.89
N PHE A 172 -5.63 -5.85 1.38
CA PHE A 172 -6.33 -6.86 0.59
C PHE A 172 -5.52 -7.29 -0.63
N GLU A 173 -5.00 -6.33 -1.39
CA GLU A 173 -4.23 -6.59 -2.60
C GLU A 173 -2.87 -7.25 -2.28
N TYR A 174 -2.25 -6.93 -1.13
CA TYR A 174 -1.03 -7.60 -0.66
C TYR A 174 -1.29 -9.06 -0.27
N PHE A 175 -2.38 -9.35 0.43
CA PHE A 175 -2.78 -10.73 0.75
C PHE A 175 -3.07 -11.51 -0.53
N GLN A 176 -3.82 -10.92 -1.46
CA GLN A 176 -4.14 -11.54 -2.74
C GLN A 176 -2.87 -11.79 -3.58
N LEU A 177 -1.91 -10.85 -3.56
CA LEU A 177 -0.62 -11.04 -4.23
C LEU A 177 0.18 -12.18 -3.59
N SER A 178 0.21 -12.26 -2.25
CA SER A 178 0.89 -13.35 -1.54
C SER A 178 0.35 -14.71 -1.98
N GLU A 179 -0.97 -14.87 -2.01
CA GLU A 179 -1.63 -16.07 -2.49
C GLU A 179 -1.31 -16.36 -3.97
N ASP A 180 -1.33 -15.31 -4.82
CA ASP A 180 -1.06 -15.44 -6.26
C ASP A 180 0.35 -15.94 -6.58
N ILE A 181 1.34 -15.52 -5.79
CA ILE A 181 2.75 -15.94 -5.97
C ILE A 181 3.14 -17.16 -5.14
N GLY A 182 2.20 -17.69 -4.33
CA GLY A 182 2.41 -18.85 -3.48
C GLY A 182 3.29 -18.60 -2.26
N ALA A 183 3.34 -17.35 -1.77
CA ALA A 183 4.11 -16.94 -0.60
C ALA A 183 3.24 -16.83 0.65
N GLU A 184 3.79 -17.12 1.81
CA GLU A 184 3.15 -16.84 3.10
C GLU A 184 3.11 -15.32 3.32
N PRO A 185 1.95 -14.71 3.61
CA PRO A 185 1.87 -13.29 3.91
C PRO A 185 2.52 -12.97 5.26
N LEU A 186 3.34 -11.93 5.30
CA LEU A 186 3.91 -11.35 6.51
C LEU A 186 3.57 -9.86 6.58
N PRO A 187 2.37 -9.50 7.04
CA PRO A 187 2.03 -8.12 7.30
C PRO A 187 2.81 -7.58 8.50
N ILE A 188 3.25 -6.33 8.39
CA ILE A 188 3.92 -5.59 9.48
C ILE A 188 2.98 -4.49 9.96
N LEU A 189 2.74 -4.44 11.27
CA LEU A 189 1.91 -3.43 11.91
C LEU A 189 2.72 -2.45 12.77
N ASN A 190 2.21 -1.24 12.88
CA ASN A 190 2.76 -0.22 13.77
C ASN A 190 2.56 -0.63 15.23
N CYS A 191 3.59 -0.45 16.05
CA CYS A 191 3.58 -0.77 17.49
C CYS A 191 3.39 0.46 18.41
N GLY A 192 2.89 1.57 17.86
CA GLY A 192 2.76 2.83 18.60
C GLY A 192 4.05 3.65 18.64
N LEU A 193 5.01 3.31 17.76
CA LEU A 193 6.22 4.10 17.54
C LEU A 193 6.17 4.69 16.14
N VAL A 194 6.42 5.99 16.03
CA VAL A 194 6.70 6.65 14.77
C VAL A 194 8.16 6.45 14.41
N CYS A 195 8.54 6.68 13.14
CA CYS A 195 9.90 6.41 12.68
C CYS A 195 10.95 7.17 13.50
N GLN A 196 11.72 6.44 14.29
CA GLN A 196 12.68 6.99 15.23
C GLN A 196 13.88 7.68 14.56
N TYR A 197 14.12 7.41 13.27
CA TYR A 197 15.30 7.92 12.56
C TYR A 197 15.31 9.46 12.37
N GLN A 198 14.14 10.10 12.32
CA GLN A 198 14.04 11.56 12.11
C GLN A 198 13.04 12.25 13.02
N ASN A 199 12.53 11.59 14.03
CA ASN A 199 11.39 12.07 14.77
C ASN A 199 11.75 12.56 16.16
N ASP A 200 10.91 13.49 16.60
CA ASP A 200 10.87 13.94 17.97
C ASP A 200 10.43 12.78 18.89
N PRO A 201 11.20 12.43 19.93
CA PRO A 201 10.79 11.42 20.90
C PRO A 201 9.43 11.69 21.55
N ASP A 202 9.02 12.94 21.64
CA ASP A 202 7.73 13.32 22.22
C ASP A 202 6.51 12.95 21.35
N GLN A 203 6.73 12.54 20.10
CA GLN A 203 5.65 12.10 19.20
C GLN A 203 5.28 10.62 19.32
N GLN A 204 5.94 9.88 20.20
CA GLN A 204 5.62 8.48 20.42
C GLN A 204 4.29 8.33 21.16
N VAL A 205 3.51 7.35 20.74
CA VAL A 205 2.22 7.05 21.38
C VAL A 205 2.45 6.56 22.81
N SER A 206 1.69 7.08 23.76
CA SER A 206 1.79 6.62 25.14
C SER A 206 1.34 5.16 25.28
N LEU A 207 1.95 4.41 26.21
CA LEU A 207 1.59 3.01 26.46
C LEU A 207 0.10 2.82 26.79
N SER A 208 -0.53 3.82 27.42
CA SER A 208 -1.96 3.79 27.73
C SER A 208 -2.90 3.86 26.52
N LYS A 209 -2.35 4.16 25.34
CA LYS A 209 -3.11 4.21 24.07
C LYS A 209 -2.85 3.00 23.17
N LEU A 210 -2.03 2.04 23.60
CA LEU A 210 -1.68 0.87 22.78
C LEU A 210 -2.86 -0.08 22.52
N ASP A 211 -3.91 -0.04 23.33
CA ASP A 211 -5.07 -0.91 23.14
C ASP A 211 -5.67 -0.82 21.73
N SER A 212 -5.71 0.38 21.13
CA SER A 212 -6.21 0.55 19.77
C SER A 212 -5.30 -0.09 18.71
N TYR A 213 -3.99 -0.06 18.92
CA TYR A 213 -3.00 -0.70 18.03
C TYR A 213 -3.03 -2.22 18.15
N ILE A 214 -3.21 -2.73 19.37
CA ILE A 214 -3.39 -4.17 19.63
C ILE A 214 -4.70 -4.64 19.01
N GLN A 215 -5.78 -3.84 19.12
CA GLN A 215 -7.04 -4.16 18.46
C GLN A 215 -6.89 -4.18 16.93
N ASP A 216 -6.09 -3.28 16.34
CA ASP A 216 -5.77 -3.32 14.91
C ASP A 216 -5.11 -4.64 14.49
N ALA A 217 -4.26 -5.22 15.35
CA ALA A 217 -3.66 -6.52 15.11
C ALA A 217 -4.68 -7.67 15.19
N LEU A 218 -5.56 -7.67 16.18
CA LEU A 218 -6.64 -8.65 16.30
C LEU A 218 -7.61 -8.58 15.11
N ASP A 219 -8.00 -7.38 14.74
CA ASP A 219 -8.90 -7.12 13.60
C ASP A 219 -8.25 -7.55 12.27
N LEU A 220 -6.93 -7.41 12.13
CA LEU A 220 -6.23 -7.89 10.94
C LEU A 220 -6.23 -9.42 10.84
N ILE A 221 -6.05 -10.10 11.96
CA ILE A 221 -6.15 -11.56 11.99
C ILE A 221 -7.58 -12.00 11.64
N GLU A 222 -8.59 -11.31 12.16
CA GLU A 222 -9.99 -11.56 11.78
C GLU A 222 -10.22 -11.25 10.29
N PHE A 223 -9.69 -10.14 9.75
CA PHE A 223 -9.77 -9.85 8.33
C PHE A 223 -9.17 -10.95 7.47
N ALA A 224 -7.99 -11.44 7.85
CA ALA A 224 -7.30 -12.47 7.08
C ALA A 224 -7.91 -13.88 7.23
N ASN A 225 -8.28 -14.27 8.45
CA ASN A 225 -8.64 -15.64 8.79
C ASN A 225 -10.07 -15.84 9.26
N GLY A 226 -10.78 -14.76 9.65
CA GLY A 226 -12.12 -14.82 10.22
C GLY A 226 -13.18 -15.33 9.24
N ASP A 227 -14.25 -15.90 9.78
CA ASP A 227 -15.41 -16.31 9.01
C ASP A 227 -16.11 -15.08 8.38
N VAL A 228 -16.80 -15.29 7.26
CA VAL A 228 -17.54 -14.23 6.53
C VAL A 228 -18.68 -13.60 7.35
N THR A 229 -19.05 -14.19 8.46
CA THR A 229 -20.05 -13.64 9.39
C THR A 229 -19.44 -12.67 10.40
N THR A 230 -18.12 -12.63 10.55
CA THR A 230 -17.43 -11.69 11.42
C THR A 230 -17.30 -10.32 10.76
N THR A 231 -17.03 -9.29 11.53
CA THR A 231 -16.94 -7.91 11.03
C THR A 231 -15.91 -7.79 9.91
N TRP A 232 -14.68 -8.22 10.13
CA TRP A 232 -13.58 -8.06 9.17
C TRP A 232 -13.52 -9.17 8.13
N GLY A 233 -13.94 -10.40 8.47
CA GLY A 233 -14.14 -11.48 7.51
C GLY A 233 -15.19 -11.13 6.46
N LYS A 234 -16.25 -10.42 6.86
CA LYS A 234 -17.24 -9.88 5.92
C LYS A 234 -16.64 -8.84 4.97
N VAL A 235 -15.82 -7.91 5.47
CA VAL A 235 -15.14 -6.92 4.62
C VAL A 235 -14.29 -7.61 3.56
N ARG A 236 -13.51 -8.62 3.93
CA ARG A 236 -12.73 -9.44 2.98
C ARG A 236 -13.63 -10.09 1.93
N ALA A 237 -14.74 -10.69 2.36
CA ALA A 237 -15.69 -11.35 1.45
C ALA A 237 -16.35 -10.37 0.48
N ASP A 238 -16.77 -9.19 0.97
CA ASP A 238 -17.36 -8.12 0.15
C ASP A 238 -16.35 -7.57 -0.90
N MET A 239 -15.04 -7.66 -0.61
CA MET A 239 -13.98 -7.35 -1.56
C MET A 239 -13.71 -8.48 -2.58
N GLY A 240 -14.47 -9.57 -2.53
CA GLY A 240 -14.41 -10.66 -3.50
C GLY A 240 -13.56 -11.87 -3.08
N HIS A 241 -13.14 -11.96 -1.82
CA HIS A 241 -12.36 -13.08 -1.30
C HIS A 241 -13.02 -13.69 -0.04
N PRO A 242 -14.06 -14.52 -0.18
CA PRO A 242 -14.76 -15.13 0.96
C PRO A 242 -13.90 -16.15 1.74
N ALA A 243 -12.97 -16.83 1.06
CA ALA A 243 -12.04 -17.75 1.71
C ALA A 243 -11.02 -17.03 2.61
N PRO A 244 -10.53 -17.64 3.69
CA PRO A 244 -9.44 -17.07 4.49
C PRO A 244 -8.12 -17.06 3.71
N PHE A 245 -7.28 -16.06 3.99
CA PHE A 245 -5.91 -15.97 3.47
C PHE A 245 -4.92 -16.86 4.22
N ASN A 246 -5.35 -17.50 5.31
CA ASN A 246 -4.54 -18.39 6.14
C ASN A 246 -3.27 -17.71 6.71
N LEU A 247 -3.43 -16.51 7.21
CA LEU A 247 -2.35 -15.76 7.87
C LEU A 247 -1.73 -16.58 9.00
N LYS A 248 -0.41 -16.71 8.99
CA LYS A 248 0.37 -17.46 9.99
C LYS A 248 1.39 -16.59 10.70
N PHE A 249 1.82 -15.49 10.10
CA PHE A 249 2.88 -14.63 10.59
C PHE A 249 2.38 -13.19 10.73
N LEU A 250 2.74 -12.54 11.82
CA LEU A 250 2.42 -11.15 12.07
C LEU A 250 3.63 -10.43 12.64
N GLY A 251 4.12 -9.42 11.92
CA GLY A 251 5.20 -8.56 12.38
C GLY A 251 4.66 -7.35 13.15
N ILE A 252 5.30 -7.04 14.29
CA ILE A 252 4.94 -5.91 15.14
C ILE A 252 6.14 -4.96 15.22
N GLY A 253 5.98 -3.77 14.65
CA GLY A 253 7.04 -2.78 14.52
C GLY A 253 7.95 -3.02 13.32
N ASN A 254 8.71 -1.99 12.92
CA ASN A 254 9.67 -2.02 11.83
C ASN A 254 10.94 -1.25 12.23
N GLU A 255 12.08 -1.93 12.27
CA GLU A 255 13.37 -1.31 12.58
C GLU A 255 13.41 -0.51 13.89
N GLN A 256 12.50 -0.76 14.83
CA GLN A 256 12.48 -0.06 16.11
C GLN A 256 13.72 -0.39 16.95
N TRP A 257 14.17 0.58 17.73
CA TRP A 257 15.27 0.43 18.67
C TRP A 257 14.96 1.08 20.03
N GLY A 258 15.86 0.89 21.00
CA GLY A 258 15.70 1.39 22.36
C GLY A 258 14.76 0.58 23.22
N PRO A 259 14.62 0.94 24.52
CA PRO A 259 13.80 0.20 25.47
C PRO A 259 12.29 0.33 25.22
N GLU A 260 11.88 1.36 24.52
CA GLU A 260 10.47 1.65 24.21
C GLU A 260 9.82 0.56 23.35
N TYR A 261 10.62 -0.10 22.51
CA TYR A 261 10.09 -1.12 21.62
C TYR A 261 9.74 -2.44 22.33
N PRO A 262 10.64 -3.10 23.09
CA PRO A 262 10.29 -4.31 23.84
C PRO A 262 9.14 -4.12 24.81
N GLU A 263 9.03 -2.94 25.43
CA GLU A 263 7.95 -2.61 26.37
C GLU A 263 6.57 -2.63 25.67
N ARG A 264 6.49 -2.10 24.44
CA ARG A 264 5.29 -2.14 23.62
C ARG A 264 5.02 -3.55 23.09
N LEU A 265 6.03 -4.17 22.49
CA LEU A 265 5.92 -5.51 21.90
C LEU A 265 5.42 -6.53 22.93
N LYS A 266 5.82 -6.40 24.20
CA LYS A 266 5.35 -7.25 25.28
C LYS A 266 3.83 -7.25 25.40
N GLN A 267 3.19 -6.08 25.32
CA GLN A 267 1.73 -5.97 25.41
C GLN A 267 1.03 -6.66 24.23
N PHE A 268 1.56 -6.50 23.01
CA PHE A 268 1.06 -7.24 21.84
C PHE A 268 1.22 -8.75 22.03
N VAL A 269 2.40 -9.20 22.45
CA VAL A 269 2.68 -10.63 22.64
C VAL A 269 1.72 -11.25 23.65
N GLU A 270 1.49 -10.60 24.79
CA GLU A 270 0.59 -11.10 25.83
C GLU A 270 -0.85 -11.29 25.33
N VAL A 271 -1.37 -10.29 24.59
CA VAL A 271 -2.75 -10.35 24.05
C VAL A 271 -2.85 -11.34 22.89
N LEU A 272 -1.93 -11.26 21.92
CA LEU A 272 -1.95 -12.12 20.73
C LEU A 272 -1.77 -13.59 21.09
N ARG A 273 -0.86 -13.94 22.00
CA ARG A 273 -0.68 -15.33 22.46
C ARG A 273 -1.93 -15.91 23.12
N LYS A 274 -2.69 -15.07 23.82
CA LYS A 274 -3.92 -15.51 24.47
C LYS A 274 -5.06 -15.68 23.45
N ALA A 275 -5.20 -14.75 22.50
CA ALA A 275 -6.31 -14.72 21.56
C ALA A 275 -6.06 -15.63 20.34
N HIS A 276 -4.83 -15.64 19.83
CA HIS A 276 -4.41 -16.31 18.59
C HIS A 276 -3.07 -17.04 18.77
N PRO A 277 -3.02 -18.12 19.56
CA PRO A 277 -1.78 -18.86 19.81
C PRO A 277 -1.20 -19.53 18.55
N GLU A 278 -1.99 -19.65 17.48
CA GLU A 278 -1.58 -20.18 16.18
C GLU A 278 -0.75 -19.18 15.35
N ILE A 279 -0.85 -17.88 15.66
CA ILE A 279 -0.12 -16.84 14.93
C ILE A 279 1.31 -16.72 15.46
N LYS A 280 2.27 -16.80 14.55
CA LYS A 280 3.69 -16.59 14.85
C LYS A 280 4.02 -15.11 14.82
N ILE A 281 4.52 -14.61 15.93
CA ILE A 281 4.87 -13.21 16.10
C ILE A 281 6.30 -12.99 15.65
N VAL A 282 6.49 -11.98 14.80
CA VAL A 282 7.80 -11.53 14.30
C VAL A 282 8.13 -10.21 14.97
N GLY A 283 9.24 -10.19 15.72
CA GLY A 283 9.79 -8.99 16.34
C GLY A 283 10.96 -8.44 15.52
N SER A 284 11.36 -7.20 15.78
CA SER A 284 12.47 -6.54 15.11
C SER A 284 13.72 -6.50 16.02
N SER A 285 14.89 -6.72 15.43
CA SER A 285 16.19 -6.52 16.13
C SER A 285 16.80 -5.14 15.87
N GLY A 286 16.04 -4.22 15.36
CA GLY A 286 16.47 -2.87 15.00
C GLY A 286 16.90 -2.73 13.55
N PRO A 287 17.47 -1.56 13.17
CA PRO A 287 17.82 -1.27 11.77
C PRO A 287 19.18 -1.87 11.33
N GLN A 288 19.91 -2.50 12.25
CA GLN A 288 21.24 -3.05 12.02
C GLN A 288 21.31 -4.50 12.52
N SER A 289 22.20 -5.29 11.91
CA SER A 289 22.49 -6.68 12.30
C SER A 289 23.62 -6.82 13.32
N GLU A 290 24.14 -5.71 13.83
CA GLU A 290 25.24 -5.63 14.81
C GLU A 290 25.22 -4.29 15.52
N GLY A 291 25.91 -4.20 16.64
CA GLY A 291 26.09 -2.98 17.41
C GLY A 291 25.08 -2.82 18.54
N LYS A 292 25.12 -1.66 19.21
CA LYS A 292 24.44 -1.41 20.49
C LYS A 292 22.95 -1.75 20.48
N ASP A 293 22.23 -1.36 19.43
CA ASP A 293 20.77 -1.57 19.38
C ASP A 293 20.45 -3.04 19.14
N PHE A 294 21.18 -3.71 18.25
CA PHE A 294 21.07 -5.14 18.02
C PHE A 294 21.41 -5.95 19.29
N ASP A 295 22.55 -5.63 19.93
CA ASP A 295 23.01 -6.33 21.14
C ASP A 295 22.03 -6.19 22.31
N TYR A 296 21.28 -5.07 22.36
CA TYR A 296 20.22 -4.86 23.32
C TYR A 296 18.94 -5.61 22.94
N LEU A 297 18.47 -5.50 21.69
CA LEU A 297 17.17 -6.01 21.27
C LEU A 297 17.14 -7.54 21.10
N TRP A 298 18.24 -8.13 20.64
CA TRP A 298 18.29 -9.57 20.40
C TRP A 298 17.98 -10.42 21.66
N PRO A 299 18.55 -10.14 22.83
CA PRO A 299 18.14 -10.79 24.09
C PRO A 299 16.69 -10.50 24.46
N GLU A 300 16.19 -9.27 24.23
CA GLU A 300 14.79 -8.91 24.51
C GLU A 300 13.81 -9.72 23.67
N MET A 301 14.10 -9.95 22.39
CA MET A 301 13.27 -10.80 21.53
C MET A 301 13.19 -12.25 22.07
N LYS A 302 14.30 -12.78 22.59
CA LYS A 302 14.34 -14.08 23.25
C LYS A 302 13.54 -14.10 24.54
N ASN A 303 13.65 -13.05 25.36
CA ASN A 303 12.92 -12.91 26.63
C ASN A 303 11.40 -12.86 26.38
N LEU A 304 10.98 -12.15 25.36
CA LEU A 304 9.57 -12.03 24.93
C LEU A 304 9.06 -13.29 24.20
N LYS A 305 9.96 -14.22 23.86
CA LYS A 305 9.65 -15.47 23.16
C LYS A 305 8.90 -15.22 21.85
N VAL A 306 9.32 -14.22 21.07
CA VAL A 306 8.83 -14.08 19.71
C VAL A 306 9.23 -15.29 18.89
N ASP A 307 8.46 -15.66 17.86
CA ASP A 307 8.72 -16.86 17.07
C ASP A 307 9.85 -16.66 16.07
N LEU A 308 9.94 -15.45 15.51
CA LEU A 308 10.92 -15.04 14.53
C LEU A 308 11.43 -13.63 14.85
N VAL A 309 12.62 -13.34 14.38
CA VAL A 309 13.22 -12.00 14.47
C VAL A 309 13.48 -11.48 13.05
N ASP A 310 12.99 -10.28 12.77
CA ASP A 310 13.22 -9.55 11.52
C ASP A 310 14.55 -8.78 11.65
N GLU A 311 15.59 -9.31 11.00
CA GLU A 311 16.95 -8.79 11.07
C GLU A 311 17.29 -8.05 9.78
N HIS A 312 17.69 -6.78 9.88
CA HIS A 312 17.93 -5.91 8.74
C HIS A 312 19.42 -5.73 8.46
N PHE A 313 19.77 -5.72 7.16
CA PHE A 313 21.14 -5.62 6.67
C PHE A 313 21.25 -4.50 5.64
N TYR A 314 22.09 -3.51 5.93
CA TYR A 314 22.51 -2.48 4.98
C TYR A 314 24.00 -2.64 4.73
N ARG A 315 24.38 -3.35 3.69
CA ARG A 315 25.78 -3.65 3.36
C ARG A 315 26.07 -3.22 1.93
N PRO A 316 27.27 -2.66 1.67
CA PRO A 316 27.72 -2.44 0.30
C PRO A 316 27.89 -3.77 -0.43
N GLU A 317 27.72 -3.76 -1.75
CA GLU A 317 28.13 -4.87 -2.60
C GLU A 317 29.63 -5.08 -2.44
N SER A 318 30.06 -6.30 -2.13
CA SER A 318 31.49 -6.66 -1.95
C SER A 318 32.15 -6.93 -3.31
#